data_57a91b204ba1bc68af8ab7c4c1c130bb
#
_entry.id   57a91b204ba1bc68af8ab7c4c1c130bb
#
_cell.length_a   1.000
_cell.length_b   1.000
_cell.length_c   1.000
_cell.angle_alpha   90.00
_cell.angle_beta   90.00
_cell.angle_gamma   90.00
#
_symmetry.space_group_name_H-M   'P 1'
#
loop_
_entity.id
_entity.type
_entity.pdbx_description
1 polymer ?
#
loop_
_entity_poly.entity_id
_entity_poly.type
_entity_poly.pdbx_seq_one_letter_code
_entity_poly.pdbx_strand_id
1 'polypeptide(L)'
;MAQWALVTGATAGIGESFTRLLASKGYNVALVARNEERLHERAAGLREKYGVQTFVLPADLSTNEGCAAVEDYIKTYEIEVLINNAGFGINKAFSASQIDAEQQMFDVLVRTPMRLMHTIIPGMKERKSGIIINNSSVASFIAGGTYSAAKSYLTVLSESMNTELASSGVKVSALCPGFTRTEFHERGRM
;
A
#
# COMPACT_ATOMS: atom_id res chain seq x y z
N MET A 1 1.24 11.50 -21.88
CA MET A 1 2.10 11.69 -20.68
C MET A 1 2.19 10.35 -19.96
N ALA A 2 3.32 10.01 -19.32
CA ALA A 2 3.43 8.77 -18.56
C ALA A 2 2.51 8.84 -17.32
N GLN A 3 1.79 7.76 -17.08
CA GLN A 3 0.86 7.64 -15.94
C GLN A 3 1.61 7.47 -14.63
N TRP A 4 0.98 7.86 -13.51
CA TRP A 4 1.56 7.73 -12.18
C TRP A 4 1.04 6.50 -11.44
N ALA A 5 1.94 5.86 -10.73
CA ALA A 5 1.63 4.82 -9.75
C ALA A 5 2.08 5.27 -8.35
N LEU A 6 1.29 5.00 -7.33
CA LEU A 6 1.61 5.25 -5.93
C LEU A 6 1.79 3.92 -5.19
N VAL A 7 2.91 3.77 -4.49
CA VAL A 7 3.23 2.55 -3.73
C VAL A 7 3.52 2.89 -2.27
N THR A 8 2.73 2.34 -1.36
CA THR A 8 3.00 2.44 0.07
C THR A 8 3.91 1.31 0.54
N GLY A 9 4.80 1.59 1.52
CA GLY A 9 5.83 0.63 1.93
C GLY A 9 6.87 0.37 0.85
N ALA A 10 7.23 1.39 0.08
CA ALA A 10 8.01 1.32 -1.15
C ALA A 10 9.50 0.98 -0.99
N THR A 11 10.03 0.94 0.24
CA THR A 11 11.48 0.86 0.48
C THR A 11 12.04 -0.54 0.61
N ALA A 12 11.21 -1.58 0.69
CA ALA A 12 11.65 -2.96 0.89
C ALA A 12 10.63 -3.99 0.39
N GLY A 13 11.09 -5.23 0.17
CA GLY A 13 10.28 -6.41 -0.07
C GLY A 13 9.32 -6.29 -1.26
N ILE A 14 8.05 -6.62 -1.03
CA ILE A 14 7.01 -6.62 -2.08
C ILE A 14 6.78 -5.20 -2.62
N GLY A 15 6.76 -4.17 -1.75
CA GLY A 15 6.58 -2.79 -2.18
C GLY A 15 7.71 -2.30 -3.09
N GLU A 16 8.96 -2.58 -2.75
CA GLU A 16 10.10 -2.27 -3.62
C GLU A 16 10.02 -3.04 -4.95
N SER A 17 9.57 -4.28 -4.94
CA SER A 17 9.38 -5.07 -6.16
C SER A 17 8.30 -4.45 -7.05
N PHE A 18 7.21 -3.94 -6.47
CA PHE A 18 6.19 -3.20 -7.20
C PHE A 18 6.74 -1.91 -7.81
N THR A 19 7.55 -1.13 -7.08
CA THR A 19 8.12 0.11 -7.65
C THR A 19 8.97 -0.18 -8.87
N ARG A 20 9.80 -1.24 -8.81
CA ARG A 20 10.62 -1.67 -9.96
C ARG A 20 9.78 -2.18 -11.13
N LEU A 21 8.75 -2.98 -10.86
CA LEU A 21 7.84 -3.50 -11.89
C LEU A 21 7.11 -2.35 -12.59
N LEU A 22 6.54 -1.42 -11.85
CA LEU A 22 5.79 -0.29 -12.40
C LEU A 22 6.70 0.64 -13.22
N ALA A 23 7.89 0.96 -12.71
CA ALA A 23 8.88 1.73 -13.45
C ALA A 23 9.32 1.02 -14.74
N SER A 24 9.52 -0.31 -14.73
CA SER A 24 9.85 -1.08 -15.94
C SER A 24 8.73 -1.12 -16.99
N LYS A 25 7.50 -0.80 -16.58
CA LYS A 25 6.33 -0.65 -17.46
C LYS A 25 6.12 0.80 -17.93
N GLY A 26 7.02 1.71 -17.56
CA GLY A 26 6.98 3.12 -17.96
C GLY A 26 6.12 4.02 -17.08
N TYR A 27 5.62 3.53 -15.91
CA TYR A 27 4.94 4.39 -14.95
C TYR A 27 5.93 5.29 -14.23
N ASN A 28 5.54 6.54 -14.02
CA ASN A 28 6.16 7.37 -12.97
C ASN A 28 5.74 6.83 -11.61
N VAL A 29 6.60 6.90 -10.60
CA VAL A 29 6.33 6.24 -9.31
C VAL A 29 6.41 7.24 -8.16
N ALA A 30 5.34 7.33 -7.39
CA ALA A 30 5.31 7.97 -6.07
C ALA A 30 5.60 6.91 -5.00
N LEU A 31 6.68 7.11 -4.25
CA LEU A 31 7.16 6.19 -3.22
C LEU A 31 6.79 6.73 -1.85
N VAL A 32 6.03 5.96 -1.08
CA VAL A 32 5.59 6.31 0.27
C VAL A 32 6.19 5.35 1.29
N ALA A 33 6.92 5.86 2.28
CA ALA A 33 7.40 5.12 3.46
C ALA A 33 7.88 6.11 4.55
N ARG A 34 8.27 5.60 5.73
CA ARG A 34 8.76 6.43 6.83
C ARG A 34 10.21 6.89 6.67
N ASN A 35 11.07 6.05 6.09
CA ASN A 35 12.50 6.33 5.96
C ASN A 35 12.77 7.12 4.68
N GLU A 36 12.97 8.42 4.83
CA GLU A 36 13.19 9.36 3.73
C GLU A 36 14.47 9.08 2.95
N GLU A 37 15.56 8.77 3.63
CA GLU A 37 16.85 8.45 2.99
C GLU A 37 16.73 7.25 2.04
N ARG A 38 16.13 6.14 2.53
CA ARG A 38 15.87 4.96 1.71
C ARG A 38 14.90 5.25 0.55
N LEU A 39 13.93 6.12 0.75
CA LEU A 39 13.05 6.56 -0.35
C LEU A 39 13.83 7.26 -1.44
N HIS A 40 14.70 8.20 -1.08
CA HIS A 40 15.55 8.91 -2.05
C HIS A 40 16.51 7.97 -2.79
N GLU A 41 17.13 7.03 -2.10
CA GLU A 41 17.98 6.00 -2.69
C GLU A 41 17.21 5.17 -3.73
N ARG A 42 16.02 4.64 -3.36
CA ARG A 42 15.18 3.85 -4.27
C ARG A 42 14.69 4.66 -5.46
N ALA A 43 14.27 5.89 -5.22
CA ALA A 43 13.83 6.81 -6.26
C ALA A 43 14.95 7.12 -7.27
N ALA A 44 16.18 7.36 -6.80
CA ALA A 44 17.33 7.57 -7.67
C ALA A 44 17.62 6.35 -8.56
N GLY A 45 17.63 5.14 -7.99
CA GLY A 45 17.83 3.91 -8.75
C GLY A 45 16.73 3.65 -9.80
N LEU A 46 15.47 4.02 -9.53
CA LEU A 46 14.39 3.92 -10.52
C LEU A 46 14.59 4.91 -11.69
N ARG A 47 14.94 6.15 -11.39
CA ARG A 47 15.22 7.16 -12.42
C ARG A 47 16.40 6.76 -13.33
N GLU A 48 17.49 6.32 -12.71
CA GLU A 48 18.70 5.89 -13.43
C GLU A 48 18.42 4.69 -14.33
N LYS A 49 17.75 3.67 -13.80
CA LYS A 49 17.57 2.41 -14.51
C LYS A 49 16.46 2.44 -15.57
N TYR A 50 15.37 3.16 -15.31
CA TYR A 50 14.17 3.09 -16.15
C TYR A 50 13.78 4.41 -16.82
N GLY A 51 14.46 5.52 -16.50
CA GLY A 51 14.19 6.82 -17.11
C GLY A 51 12.85 7.45 -16.72
N VAL A 52 12.17 6.94 -15.68
CA VAL A 52 10.87 7.43 -15.20
C VAL A 52 11.03 8.58 -14.22
N GLN A 53 9.97 9.37 -14.02
CA GLN A 53 9.92 10.32 -12.94
C GLN A 53 9.57 9.63 -11.62
N THR A 54 10.06 10.18 -10.51
CA THR A 54 9.73 9.67 -9.17
C THR A 54 9.37 10.81 -8.24
N PHE A 55 8.45 10.54 -7.32
CA PHE A 55 8.12 11.43 -6.21
C PHE A 55 8.37 10.70 -4.89
N VAL A 56 9.02 11.37 -3.95
CA VAL A 56 9.31 10.84 -2.62
C VAL A 56 8.37 11.50 -1.61
N LEU A 57 7.60 10.69 -0.89
CA LEU A 57 6.64 11.15 0.10
C LEU A 57 6.90 10.44 1.44
N PRO A 58 7.73 11.01 2.32
CA PRO A 58 7.93 10.48 3.66
C PRO A 58 6.63 10.62 4.47
N ALA A 59 6.08 9.50 4.95
CA ALA A 59 4.85 9.48 5.72
C ALA A 59 4.81 8.31 6.70
N ASP A 60 4.37 8.57 7.93
CA ASP A 60 3.98 7.52 8.88
C ASP A 60 2.47 7.25 8.75
N LEU A 61 2.15 6.15 8.12
CA LEU A 61 0.77 5.77 7.83
C LEU A 61 -0.02 5.27 9.07
N SER A 62 0.63 5.14 10.22
CA SER A 62 -0.05 4.91 11.49
C SER A 62 -0.68 6.18 12.08
N THR A 63 -0.31 7.36 11.57
CA THR A 63 -0.82 8.65 12.02
C THR A 63 -1.88 9.22 11.06
N ASN A 64 -2.70 10.13 11.58
CA ASN A 64 -3.67 10.85 10.74
C ASN A 64 -2.98 11.79 9.76
N GLU A 65 -1.93 12.46 10.21
CA GLU A 65 -1.15 13.43 9.44
C GLU A 65 -0.45 12.74 8.26
N GLY A 66 0.20 11.59 8.51
CA GLY A 66 0.85 10.82 7.46
C GLY A 66 -0.13 10.27 6.43
N CYS A 67 -1.30 9.80 6.86
CA CYS A 67 -2.37 9.37 5.96
C CYS A 67 -2.91 10.54 5.14
N ALA A 68 -3.19 11.69 5.77
CA ALA A 68 -3.69 12.89 5.11
C ALA A 68 -2.71 13.43 4.05
N ALA A 69 -1.41 13.40 4.32
CA ALA A 69 -0.41 13.82 3.35
C ALA A 69 -0.46 12.98 2.05
N VAL A 70 -0.70 11.67 2.16
CA VAL A 70 -0.86 10.80 0.99
C VAL A 70 -2.20 11.05 0.28
N GLU A 71 -3.28 11.27 1.03
CA GLU A 71 -4.60 11.65 0.45
C GLU A 71 -4.51 12.96 -0.35
N ASP A 72 -3.81 13.96 0.17
CA ASP A 72 -3.64 15.25 -0.51
C ASP A 72 -2.78 15.12 -1.77
N TYR A 73 -1.77 14.25 -1.74
CA TYR A 73 -1.02 13.88 -2.95
C TYR A 73 -1.94 13.25 -4.00
N ILE A 74 -2.78 12.28 -3.60
CA ILE A 74 -3.75 11.62 -4.50
C ILE A 74 -4.74 12.62 -5.12
N LYS A 75 -5.21 13.61 -4.35
CA LYS A 75 -6.12 14.65 -4.85
C LYS A 75 -5.45 15.60 -5.84
N THR A 76 -4.14 15.81 -5.69
CA THR A 76 -3.37 16.76 -6.50
C THR A 76 -2.90 16.15 -7.82
N TYR A 77 -2.58 14.86 -7.83
CA TYR A 77 -2.00 14.17 -8.97
C TYR A 77 -2.89 13.03 -9.47
N GLU A 78 -2.91 12.85 -10.79
CA GLU A 78 -3.64 11.77 -11.42
C GLU A 78 -2.89 10.44 -11.26
N ILE A 79 -3.34 9.62 -10.30
CA ILE A 79 -2.77 8.31 -10.01
C ILE A 79 -3.59 7.22 -10.71
N GLU A 80 -2.94 6.47 -11.61
CA GLU A 80 -3.56 5.35 -12.34
C GLU A 80 -3.48 4.04 -11.57
N VAL A 81 -2.39 3.83 -10.80
CA VAL A 81 -2.19 2.60 -10.03
C VAL A 81 -1.92 2.93 -8.56
N LEU A 82 -2.73 2.39 -7.66
CA LEU A 82 -2.49 2.43 -6.22
C LEU A 82 -2.10 1.06 -5.69
N ILE A 83 -0.92 0.95 -5.07
CA ILE A 83 -0.47 -0.24 -4.35
C ILE A 83 -0.49 0.04 -2.84
N ASN A 84 -1.51 -0.44 -2.16
CA ASN A 84 -1.59 -0.48 -0.70
C ASN A 84 -0.78 -1.66 -0.19
N ASN A 85 0.50 -1.44 0.11
CA ASN A 85 1.42 -2.50 0.50
C ASN A 85 2.05 -2.27 1.88
N ALA A 86 2.07 -1.06 2.41
CA ALA A 86 2.63 -0.80 3.73
C ALA A 86 2.00 -1.71 4.79
N GLY A 87 2.82 -2.25 5.67
CA GLY A 87 2.35 -3.12 6.73
C GLY A 87 3.47 -3.71 7.56
N PHE A 88 3.09 -4.17 8.75
CA PHE A 88 3.93 -4.95 9.66
C PHE A 88 3.03 -5.89 10.47
N GLY A 89 3.63 -6.86 11.14
CA GLY A 89 2.94 -7.76 12.05
C GLY A 89 3.49 -7.64 13.47
N ILE A 90 2.71 -8.05 14.46
CA ILE A 90 3.11 -8.13 15.87
C ILE A 90 3.40 -9.60 16.19
N ASN A 91 4.62 -9.89 16.63
CA ASN A 91 5.04 -11.25 16.98
C ASN A 91 4.75 -11.58 18.45
N LYS A 92 3.53 -11.30 18.88
CA LYS A 92 3.02 -11.61 20.22
C LYS A 92 1.57 -12.05 20.12
N ALA A 93 1.14 -12.90 21.06
CA ALA A 93 -0.28 -13.20 21.19
C ALA A 93 -1.05 -11.92 21.57
N PHE A 94 -2.28 -11.76 21.11
CA PHE A 94 -3.11 -10.57 21.37
C PHE A 94 -3.22 -10.25 22.87
N SER A 95 -3.42 -11.27 23.70
CA SER A 95 -3.51 -11.11 25.17
C SER A 95 -2.20 -10.64 25.84
N ALA A 96 -1.07 -10.68 25.13
CA ALA A 96 0.25 -10.29 25.62
C ALA A 96 0.87 -9.11 24.84
N SER A 97 0.15 -8.58 23.85
CA SER A 97 0.58 -7.42 23.08
C SER A 97 0.23 -6.11 23.81
N GLN A 98 0.84 -5.02 23.35
CA GLN A 98 0.48 -3.68 23.82
C GLN A 98 -0.64 -3.12 22.91
N ILE A 99 -1.67 -2.55 23.51
CA ILE A 99 -2.83 -2.05 22.77
C ILE A 99 -2.45 -0.97 21.74
N ASP A 100 -1.49 -0.12 22.06
CA ASP A 100 -1.02 0.92 21.15
C ASP A 100 -0.33 0.32 19.90
N ALA A 101 0.41 -0.79 20.05
CA ALA A 101 1.01 -1.49 18.92
C ALA A 101 -0.05 -2.15 18.01
N GLU A 102 -1.09 -2.74 18.62
CA GLU A 102 -2.24 -3.29 17.88
C GLU A 102 -2.98 -2.19 17.12
N GLN A 103 -3.21 -1.04 17.77
CA GLN A 103 -3.84 0.11 17.13
C GLN A 103 -3.02 0.63 15.95
N GLN A 104 -1.70 0.82 16.12
CA GLN A 104 -0.81 1.25 15.04
C GLN A 104 -0.82 0.26 13.86
N MET A 105 -0.79 -1.04 14.14
CA MET A 105 -0.89 -2.07 13.10
C MET A 105 -2.23 -1.96 12.36
N PHE A 106 -3.33 -1.81 13.08
CA PHE A 106 -4.66 -1.65 12.50
C PHE A 106 -4.77 -0.38 11.65
N ASP A 107 -4.20 0.74 12.12
CA ASP A 107 -4.16 1.99 11.38
C ASP A 107 -3.45 1.83 10.03
N VAL A 108 -2.32 1.14 9.99
CA VAL A 108 -1.57 0.91 8.77
C VAL A 108 -2.25 -0.11 7.85
N LEU A 109 -2.79 -1.21 8.40
CA LEU A 109 -3.32 -2.33 7.60
C LEU A 109 -4.78 -2.15 7.18
N VAL A 110 -5.56 -1.35 7.92
CA VAL A 110 -7.01 -1.21 7.70
C VAL A 110 -7.40 0.23 7.40
N ARG A 111 -7.19 1.14 8.35
CA ARG A 111 -7.62 2.54 8.21
C ARG A 111 -7.00 3.19 6.97
N THR A 112 -5.69 3.10 6.81
CA THR A 112 -4.99 3.78 5.71
C THR A 112 -5.40 3.25 4.34
N PRO A 113 -5.37 1.94 4.02
CA PRO A 113 -5.84 1.44 2.74
C PRO A 113 -7.29 1.82 2.44
N MET A 114 -8.18 1.75 3.42
CA MET A 114 -9.58 2.17 3.28
C MET A 114 -9.68 3.64 2.88
N ARG A 115 -8.96 4.54 3.56
CA ARG A 115 -8.97 5.98 3.28
C ARG A 115 -8.39 6.31 1.90
N LEU A 116 -7.24 5.72 1.56
CA LEU A 116 -6.60 5.96 0.26
C LEU A 116 -7.47 5.46 -0.89
N MET A 117 -8.13 4.30 -0.76
CA MET A 117 -9.11 3.83 -1.74
C MET A 117 -10.29 4.79 -1.87
N HIS A 118 -10.86 5.21 -0.74
CA HIS A 118 -11.99 6.15 -0.74
C HIS A 118 -11.62 7.48 -1.43
N THR A 119 -10.40 7.94 -1.24
CA THR A 119 -9.90 9.20 -1.84
C THR A 119 -9.67 9.07 -3.35
N ILE A 120 -9.13 7.93 -3.83
CA ILE A 120 -8.70 7.79 -5.22
C ILE A 120 -9.84 7.35 -6.16
N ILE A 121 -10.79 6.56 -5.68
CA ILE A 121 -11.86 5.96 -6.48
C ILE A 121 -12.68 6.99 -7.27
N PRO A 122 -13.10 8.15 -6.72
CA PRO A 122 -13.86 9.13 -7.48
C PRO A 122 -13.17 9.58 -8.77
N GLY A 123 -11.89 9.95 -8.70
CA GLY A 123 -11.12 10.35 -9.88
C GLY A 123 -10.89 9.19 -10.88
N MET A 124 -10.66 7.97 -10.41
CA MET A 124 -10.56 6.79 -11.27
C MET A 124 -11.87 6.50 -11.99
N LYS A 125 -13.03 6.63 -11.31
CA LYS A 125 -14.37 6.47 -11.93
C LYS A 125 -14.62 7.51 -13.02
N GLU A 126 -14.28 8.77 -12.76
CA GLU A 126 -14.43 9.86 -13.73
C GLU A 126 -13.64 9.58 -15.01
N ARG A 127 -12.39 9.11 -14.88
CA ARG A 127 -11.53 8.73 -16.01
C ARG A 127 -11.90 7.38 -16.64
N LYS A 128 -12.76 6.60 -15.98
CA LYS A 128 -13.09 5.21 -16.35
C LYS A 128 -11.84 4.30 -16.45
N SER A 129 -10.86 4.57 -15.63
CA SER A 129 -9.57 3.87 -15.60
C SER A 129 -8.94 3.94 -14.22
N GLY A 130 -8.41 2.81 -13.75
CA GLY A 130 -7.66 2.74 -12.51
C GLY A 130 -7.43 1.31 -12.04
N ILE A 131 -6.33 1.10 -11.35
CA ILE A 131 -5.96 -0.19 -10.76
C ILE A 131 -5.60 0.02 -9.30
N ILE A 132 -6.25 -0.74 -8.41
CA ILE A 132 -5.94 -0.77 -6.99
C ILE A 132 -5.53 -2.20 -6.63
N ILE A 133 -4.33 -2.34 -6.06
CA ILE A 133 -3.85 -3.62 -5.52
C ILE A 133 -3.63 -3.45 -4.02
N ASN A 134 -4.36 -4.22 -3.23
CA ASN A 134 -4.22 -4.28 -1.80
C ASN A 134 -3.38 -5.51 -1.43
N ASN A 135 -2.21 -5.29 -0.84
CA ASN A 135 -1.33 -6.38 -0.39
C ASN A 135 -1.89 -6.98 0.91
N SER A 136 -2.76 -7.98 0.76
CA SER A 136 -3.31 -8.79 1.84
C SER A 136 -2.31 -9.88 2.28
N SER A 137 -2.76 -11.10 2.50
CA SER A 137 -1.95 -12.26 2.91
C SER A 137 -2.77 -13.54 2.84
N VAL A 138 -2.14 -14.70 2.71
CA VAL A 138 -2.79 -16.01 3.01
C VAL A 138 -3.31 -16.07 4.46
N ALA A 139 -2.76 -15.25 5.36
CA ALA A 139 -3.27 -15.09 6.72
C ALA A 139 -4.72 -14.58 6.79
N SER A 140 -5.25 -13.98 5.71
CA SER A 140 -6.65 -13.56 5.62
C SER A 140 -7.65 -14.72 5.68
N PHE A 141 -7.19 -15.94 5.44
CA PHE A 141 -8.03 -17.15 5.39
C PHE A 141 -7.90 -18.03 6.64
N ILE A 142 -7.16 -17.58 7.66
CA ILE A 142 -6.93 -18.34 8.89
C ILE A 142 -7.19 -17.48 10.13
N ALA A 143 -7.52 -18.11 11.25
CA ALA A 143 -7.65 -17.45 12.55
C ALA A 143 -6.26 -17.29 13.19
N GLY A 144 -5.60 -16.15 12.98
CA GLY A 144 -4.22 -15.85 13.43
C GLY A 144 -4.09 -14.47 14.09
N GLY A 145 -5.02 -14.14 15.00
CA GLY A 145 -4.98 -12.87 15.75
C GLY A 145 -5.38 -11.66 14.92
N THR A 146 -5.04 -10.49 15.41
CA THR A 146 -5.43 -9.17 14.85
C THR A 146 -4.87 -8.95 13.46
N TYR A 147 -3.67 -9.45 13.18
CA TYR A 147 -3.08 -9.37 11.84
C TYR A 147 -3.95 -10.09 10.79
N SER A 148 -4.37 -11.33 11.10
CA SER A 148 -5.27 -12.09 10.22
C SER A 148 -6.60 -11.40 10.03
N ALA A 149 -7.19 -10.85 11.10
CA ALA A 149 -8.43 -10.08 11.03
C ALA A 149 -8.29 -8.83 10.14
N ALA A 150 -7.19 -8.08 10.27
CA ALA A 150 -6.90 -6.92 9.44
C ALA A 150 -6.72 -7.31 7.96
N LYS A 151 -6.03 -8.42 7.67
CA LYS A 151 -5.84 -8.92 6.31
C LYS A 151 -7.14 -9.49 5.72
N SER A 152 -7.99 -10.13 6.52
CA SER A 152 -9.34 -10.55 6.10
C SER A 152 -10.21 -9.37 5.73
N TYR A 153 -10.20 -8.29 6.55
CA TYR A 153 -10.89 -7.05 6.21
C TYR A 153 -10.47 -6.53 4.83
N LEU A 154 -9.17 -6.44 4.59
CA LEU A 154 -8.63 -5.91 3.33
C LEU A 154 -8.99 -6.79 2.12
N THR A 155 -8.98 -8.11 2.29
CA THR A 155 -9.39 -9.07 1.24
C THR A 155 -10.87 -8.88 0.89
N VAL A 156 -11.75 -8.92 1.90
CA VAL A 156 -13.20 -8.78 1.70
C VAL A 156 -13.56 -7.40 1.12
N LEU A 157 -12.92 -6.33 1.61
CA LEU A 157 -13.14 -5.00 1.05
C LEU A 157 -12.69 -4.92 -0.41
N SER A 158 -11.59 -5.55 -0.79
CA SER A 158 -11.11 -5.56 -2.18
C SER A 158 -12.09 -6.25 -3.11
N GLU A 159 -12.62 -7.40 -2.72
CA GLU A 159 -13.63 -8.15 -3.48
C GLU A 159 -14.93 -7.35 -3.62
N SER A 160 -15.37 -6.73 -2.53
CA SER A 160 -16.55 -5.87 -2.49
C SER A 160 -16.41 -4.70 -3.45
N MET A 161 -15.27 -3.98 -3.38
CA MET A 161 -15.00 -2.85 -4.25
C MET A 161 -14.85 -3.27 -5.72
N ASN A 162 -14.24 -4.41 -6.00
CA ASN A 162 -14.15 -4.89 -7.37
C ASN A 162 -15.53 -5.18 -7.98
N THR A 163 -16.47 -5.70 -7.19
CA THR A 163 -17.86 -5.94 -7.60
C THR A 163 -18.61 -4.62 -7.79
N GLU A 164 -18.50 -3.69 -6.82
CA GLU A 164 -19.15 -2.38 -6.89
C GLU A 164 -18.69 -1.58 -8.12
N LEU A 165 -17.40 -1.66 -8.44
CA LEU A 165 -16.77 -0.86 -9.49
C LEU A 165 -16.72 -1.56 -10.87
N ALA A 166 -17.34 -2.72 -11.04
CA ALA A 166 -17.25 -3.56 -12.24
C ALA A 166 -17.57 -2.82 -13.57
N SER A 167 -18.51 -1.86 -13.54
CA SER A 167 -18.89 -1.07 -14.73
C SER A 167 -18.15 0.26 -14.87
N SER A 168 -17.26 0.59 -13.92
CA SER A 168 -16.61 1.91 -13.85
C SER A 168 -15.26 1.99 -14.58
N GLY A 169 -14.71 0.86 -15.05
CA GLY A 169 -13.35 0.79 -15.59
C GLY A 169 -12.26 0.68 -14.52
N VAL A 170 -12.61 0.71 -13.23
CA VAL A 170 -11.67 0.56 -12.11
C VAL A 170 -11.59 -0.89 -11.68
N LYS A 171 -10.37 -1.40 -11.48
CA LYS A 171 -10.11 -2.77 -11.02
C LYS A 171 -9.51 -2.74 -9.62
N VAL A 172 -10.07 -3.55 -8.72
CA VAL A 172 -9.56 -3.71 -7.36
C VAL A 172 -9.21 -5.18 -7.12
N SER A 173 -8.01 -5.44 -6.59
CA SER A 173 -7.55 -6.81 -6.32
C SER A 173 -6.88 -6.91 -4.97
N ALA A 174 -7.09 -8.03 -4.27
CA ALA A 174 -6.29 -8.43 -3.12
C ALA A 174 -5.16 -9.36 -3.58
N LEU A 175 -3.92 -8.99 -3.30
CA LEU A 175 -2.78 -9.87 -3.44
C LEU A 175 -2.59 -10.60 -2.11
N CYS A 176 -2.64 -11.93 -2.11
CA CYS A 176 -2.55 -12.75 -0.91
C CYS A 176 -1.25 -13.59 -0.90
N PRO A 177 -0.08 -12.98 -0.67
CA PRO A 177 1.18 -13.73 -0.65
C PRO A 177 1.25 -14.67 0.56
N GLY A 178 1.94 -15.79 0.36
CA GLY A 178 2.39 -16.68 1.43
C GLY A 178 3.66 -16.12 2.10
N PHE A 179 4.43 -17.03 2.74
CA PHE A 179 5.71 -16.67 3.33
C PHE A 179 6.69 -16.18 2.26
N THR A 180 7.01 -14.90 2.30
CA THR A 180 7.94 -14.25 1.38
C THR A 180 9.19 -13.83 2.15
N ARG A 181 10.38 -14.16 1.64
CA ARG A 181 11.65 -13.70 2.25
C ARG A 181 11.79 -12.19 2.05
N THR A 182 11.43 -11.43 3.06
CA THR A 182 11.51 -9.96 3.08
C THR A 182 11.87 -9.50 4.49
N GLU A 183 12.26 -8.23 4.65
CA GLU A 183 12.49 -7.60 5.97
C GLU A 183 11.23 -7.55 6.86
N PHE A 184 10.06 -7.98 6.37
CA PHE A 184 8.80 -7.97 7.11
C PHE A 184 8.89 -8.74 8.43
N HIS A 185 9.52 -9.91 8.42
CA HIS A 185 9.67 -10.74 9.61
C HIS A 185 10.69 -10.20 10.62
N GLU A 186 11.65 -9.40 10.17
CA GLU A 186 12.64 -8.76 11.03
C GLU A 186 12.05 -7.55 11.76
N ARG A 187 11.16 -6.82 11.09
CA ARG A 187 10.48 -5.63 11.64
C ARG A 187 9.42 -5.95 12.70
N GLY A 188 8.87 -7.16 12.70
CA GLY A 188 7.93 -7.65 13.72
C GLY A 188 8.58 -8.09 15.04
N ARG A 189 9.88 -7.92 15.18
CA ARG A 189 10.65 -8.27 16.41
C ARG A 189 10.78 -7.11 17.40
N MET A 190 10.15 -5.99 17.18
CA MET A 190 10.09 -4.85 18.12
C MET A 190 9.02 -5.04 19.18
#